data_02514df374042d6fb9f5c478a298899e
#
_entry.id   02514df374042d6fb9f5c478a298899e
#
_cell.length_a   1.000
_cell.length_b   1.000
_cell.length_c   1.000
_cell.angle_alpha   90.00
_cell.angle_beta   90.00
_cell.angle_gamma   90.00
#
_symmetry.space_group_name_H-M   'P 1'
#
loop_
_entity.id
_entity.type
_entity.pdbx_description
1 polymer ?
#
loop_
_entity_poly.entity_id
_entity_poly.type
_entity_poly.pdbx_seq_one_letter_code
_entity_poly.pdbx_strand_id
1 'polypeptide(L)'
;MFGCTPSSEVPPEPPSWDGEWEGFVETTRQTVFVALRLDQATVELLGNRLQLDDLRLSDDSVSFVVDLGPQQLAFAGSRGAPGRADRIAGRVLASLTGSEAQPTEFTFELFQLPKVTLPATRLERWEQDVAHVRSRFLRYDQSYTPATRARAVELLDRLEAELPELDDSEIVAAISRIAATAGNAHTRLYLLRNRTALRRVPLRLWWFSDGLFVIRARERDSDVVGCRVDGIAGRPIAAVREAVSQLFSGNESWRNYKSAYFMTAPAALRGVGVIQDSSSIRFDLECAGRSRSIVLEAEPLSRLERPTENWKNLSSAYEGEVELLAPSRGIWSKPLPGIAEPLHLRHPDRNYWMETLASDRAVYIHYARSQNDDEGVSFDEFGDGVLEMLERPDIDHAIVDLRFNTGGNLGTAEGFFRRLTEHPDLAEGGRLMVLTDQATFSAGLFHAAQLRAAGATLVGREPGDRLDYWAEGGNIVLPHSRFTLHFSNGHHSYSGNPDPRMEKVFRSLTVPDLVPDIQVRPTSAQYFSGEDPLLDAALGRLRSSPPNPTRRQSP
;
A
#
# COMPACT_ATOMS: atom_id res chain seq x y z
N MET A 1 -46.85 -29.29 -50.52
CA MET A 1 -45.49 -29.73 -50.22
C MET A 1 -44.60 -28.48 -50.17
N PHE A 2 -44.33 -27.97 -48.99
CA PHE A 2 -43.35 -26.93 -48.79
C PHE A 2 -42.11 -27.56 -48.15
N GLY A 3 -41.02 -27.62 -48.89
CA GLY A 3 -39.75 -28.12 -48.42
C GLY A 3 -39.08 -27.11 -47.48
N CYS A 4 -38.85 -27.47 -46.23
CA CYS A 4 -37.92 -26.81 -45.35
C CYS A 4 -36.50 -27.19 -45.76
N THR A 5 -35.74 -26.22 -46.25
CA THR A 5 -34.27 -26.28 -46.38
C THR A 5 -33.67 -26.19 -44.95
N PRO A 6 -32.78 -27.11 -44.54
CA PRO A 6 -32.08 -26.96 -43.30
C PRO A 6 -31.12 -25.76 -43.40
N SER A 7 -31.21 -24.86 -42.41
CA SER A 7 -30.21 -23.80 -42.22
C SER A 7 -28.86 -24.48 -41.95
N SER A 8 -27.88 -24.24 -42.82
CA SER A 8 -26.49 -24.61 -42.55
C SER A 8 -25.99 -23.77 -41.38
N GLU A 9 -25.97 -24.36 -40.20
CA GLU A 9 -25.17 -23.78 -39.09
C GLU A 9 -23.71 -23.73 -39.55
N VAL A 10 -23.21 -22.55 -39.73
CA VAL A 10 -21.75 -22.31 -39.92
C VAL A 10 -21.09 -22.81 -38.62
N PRO A 11 -20.16 -23.78 -38.69
CA PRO A 11 -19.46 -24.21 -37.48
C PRO A 11 -18.81 -22.99 -36.84
N PRO A 12 -18.85 -22.89 -35.51
CA PRO A 12 -18.20 -21.79 -34.78
C PRO A 12 -16.73 -21.76 -35.18
N GLU A 13 -16.23 -20.57 -35.52
CA GLU A 13 -14.80 -20.37 -35.78
C GLU A 13 -13.98 -20.95 -34.60
N PRO A 14 -12.88 -21.64 -34.89
CA PRO A 14 -12.02 -22.15 -33.81
C PRO A 14 -11.58 -20.98 -32.94
N PRO A 15 -11.62 -21.11 -31.63
CA PRO A 15 -11.28 -20.03 -30.71
C PRO A 15 -9.84 -19.57 -30.98
N SER A 16 -9.66 -18.28 -31.30
CA SER A 16 -8.35 -17.68 -31.53
C SER A 16 -7.54 -17.59 -30.24
N TRP A 17 -6.22 -17.73 -30.30
CA TRP A 17 -5.32 -17.47 -29.18
C TRP A 17 -5.04 -15.97 -28.98
N ASP A 18 -5.69 -15.12 -29.78
CA ASP A 18 -5.53 -13.68 -29.71
C ASP A 18 -6.01 -13.12 -28.36
N GLY A 19 -5.39 -12.01 -27.97
CA GLY A 19 -5.73 -11.29 -26.76
C GLY A 19 -4.77 -11.52 -25.60
N GLU A 20 -5.11 -10.92 -24.48
CA GLU A 20 -4.34 -11.01 -23.24
C GLU A 20 -4.98 -12.07 -22.33
N TRP A 21 -4.11 -12.85 -21.66
CA TRP A 21 -4.49 -13.89 -20.71
C TRP A 21 -3.88 -13.59 -19.36
N GLU A 22 -4.65 -13.60 -18.32
CA GLU A 22 -4.15 -13.37 -16.96
C GLU A 22 -4.68 -14.39 -15.97
N GLY A 23 -3.90 -14.68 -14.95
CA GLY A 23 -4.29 -15.59 -13.88
C GLY A 23 -3.16 -15.89 -12.93
N PHE A 24 -3.07 -17.13 -12.48
CA PHE A 24 -2.19 -17.47 -11.37
C PHE A 24 -1.48 -18.80 -11.56
N VAL A 25 -0.25 -18.87 -11.04
CA VAL A 25 0.45 -20.10 -10.71
C VAL A 25 0.28 -20.36 -9.22
N GLU A 26 -0.25 -21.53 -8.88
CA GLU A 26 -0.38 -21.99 -7.51
C GLU A 26 0.89 -22.66 -7.03
N THR A 27 1.65 -21.99 -6.15
CA THR A 27 2.86 -22.58 -5.54
C THR A 27 2.54 -23.13 -4.14
N THR A 28 3.51 -23.76 -3.50
CA THR A 28 3.35 -24.28 -2.13
C THR A 28 3.20 -23.21 -1.06
N ARG A 29 3.64 -21.98 -1.34
CA ARG A 29 3.65 -20.87 -0.38
C ARG A 29 2.70 -19.75 -0.74
N GLN A 30 2.54 -19.47 -2.03
CA GLN A 30 1.76 -18.32 -2.50
C GLN A 30 1.19 -18.58 -3.90
N THR A 31 0.23 -17.77 -4.26
CA THR A 31 -0.31 -17.66 -5.60
C THR A 31 0.43 -16.56 -6.36
N VAL A 32 1.06 -16.89 -7.49
CA VAL A 32 1.84 -15.94 -8.28
C VAL A 32 1.04 -15.49 -9.48
N PHE A 33 0.86 -14.17 -9.62
CA PHE A 33 0.17 -13.58 -10.76
C PHE A 33 0.99 -13.71 -12.05
N VAL A 34 0.30 -14.04 -13.15
CA VAL A 34 0.84 -14.19 -14.50
C VAL A 34 -0.04 -13.45 -15.48
N ALA A 35 0.56 -12.61 -16.34
CA ALA A 35 -0.11 -12.00 -17.49
C ALA A 35 0.62 -12.42 -18.78
N LEU A 36 -0.10 -13.10 -19.68
CA LEU A 36 0.43 -13.70 -20.90
C LEU A 36 -0.11 -12.97 -22.12
N ARG A 37 0.78 -12.54 -23.02
CA ARG A 37 0.47 -11.91 -24.30
C ARG A 37 1.07 -12.75 -25.41
N LEU A 38 0.25 -13.61 -26.00
CA LEU A 38 0.71 -14.56 -27.00
C LEU A 38 1.08 -13.90 -28.34
N ASP A 39 0.39 -12.81 -28.71
CA ASP A 39 0.68 -12.01 -29.90
C ASP A 39 2.05 -11.32 -29.84
N GLN A 40 2.55 -11.02 -28.64
CA GLN A 40 3.86 -10.41 -28.39
C GLN A 40 4.91 -11.42 -27.93
N ALA A 41 4.54 -12.67 -27.76
CA ALA A 41 5.37 -13.72 -27.14
C ALA A 41 6.00 -13.28 -25.82
N THR A 42 5.20 -12.62 -24.94
CA THR A 42 5.68 -12.12 -23.64
C THR A 42 4.80 -12.59 -22.50
N VAL A 43 5.42 -12.68 -21.33
CA VAL A 43 4.74 -12.91 -20.05
C VAL A 43 5.22 -11.89 -19.02
N GLU A 44 4.29 -11.39 -18.21
CA GLU A 44 4.61 -10.64 -16.99
C GLU A 44 4.51 -11.60 -15.80
N LEU A 45 5.61 -11.75 -15.09
CA LEU A 45 5.74 -12.64 -13.94
C LEU A 45 6.57 -11.95 -12.86
N LEU A 46 6.10 -11.95 -11.61
CA LEU A 46 6.78 -11.30 -10.49
C LEU A 46 7.12 -9.82 -10.74
N GLY A 47 6.27 -9.13 -11.52
CA GLY A 47 6.46 -7.73 -11.89
C GLY A 47 7.47 -7.48 -13.02
N ASN A 48 8.05 -8.52 -13.61
CA ASN A 48 8.96 -8.43 -14.74
C ASN A 48 8.28 -8.89 -16.02
N ARG A 49 8.51 -8.15 -17.12
CA ARG A 49 8.11 -8.59 -18.47
C ARG A 49 9.25 -9.39 -19.09
N LEU A 50 8.97 -10.63 -19.45
CA LEU A 50 9.92 -11.61 -19.96
C LEU A 50 9.48 -12.09 -21.33
N GLN A 51 10.42 -12.53 -22.17
CA GLN A 51 10.15 -13.19 -23.43
C GLN A 51 9.76 -14.64 -23.20
N LEU A 52 8.92 -15.18 -24.08
CA LEU A 52 8.60 -16.60 -24.10
C LEU A 52 9.57 -17.34 -25.03
N ASP A 53 10.20 -18.36 -24.48
CA ASP A 53 10.99 -19.29 -25.26
C ASP A 53 10.13 -20.53 -25.63
N ASP A 54 10.44 -21.17 -26.75
CA ASP A 54 9.78 -22.39 -27.22
C ASP A 54 8.25 -22.35 -27.22
N LEU A 55 7.67 -21.18 -27.57
CA LEU A 55 6.22 -21.02 -27.66
C LEU A 55 5.63 -21.94 -28.74
N ARG A 56 4.73 -22.83 -28.34
CA ARG A 56 3.98 -23.73 -29.22
C ARG A 56 2.50 -23.61 -28.94
N LEU A 57 1.72 -23.41 -29.97
CA LEU A 57 0.27 -23.31 -29.96
C LEU A 57 -0.34 -24.40 -30.84
N SER A 58 -1.38 -25.05 -30.33
CA SER A 58 -2.29 -25.87 -31.13
C SER A 58 -3.72 -25.37 -30.95
N ASP A 59 -4.72 -26.06 -31.49
CA ASP A 59 -6.12 -25.64 -31.39
C ASP A 59 -6.59 -25.52 -29.93
N ASP A 60 -6.10 -26.36 -29.04
CA ASP A 60 -6.54 -26.48 -27.66
C ASP A 60 -5.42 -26.45 -26.61
N SER A 61 -4.16 -26.33 -27.03
CA SER A 61 -3.02 -26.38 -26.10
C SER A 61 -2.00 -25.27 -26.33
N VAL A 62 -1.36 -24.84 -25.26
CA VAL A 62 -0.26 -23.89 -25.24
C VAL A 62 0.89 -24.44 -24.41
N SER A 63 2.10 -24.29 -24.92
CA SER A 63 3.32 -24.53 -24.11
C SER A 63 4.38 -23.48 -24.42
N PHE A 64 5.13 -23.10 -23.39
CA PHE A 64 6.23 -22.13 -23.50
C PHE A 64 7.18 -22.27 -22.30
N VAL A 65 8.35 -21.67 -22.43
CA VAL A 65 9.37 -21.62 -21.37
C VAL A 65 9.64 -20.17 -21.00
N VAL A 66 9.89 -19.91 -19.73
CA VAL A 66 10.31 -18.62 -19.19
C VAL A 66 11.63 -18.79 -18.47
N ASP A 67 12.64 -18.05 -18.88
CA ASP A 67 13.96 -18.05 -18.25
C ASP A 67 14.05 -16.90 -17.24
N LEU A 68 14.32 -17.25 -15.98
CA LEU A 68 14.53 -16.33 -14.86
C LEU A 68 16.03 -16.24 -14.46
N GLY A 69 16.93 -16.77 -15.30
CA GLY A 69 18.36 -16.86 -15.03
C GLY A 69 18.73 -18.09 -14.19
N PRO A 70 18.62 -18.03 -12.86
CA PRO A 70 18.92 -19.19 -12.01
C PRO A 70 17.83 -20.27 -12.05
N GLN A 71 16.66 -19.97 -12.59
CA GLN A 71 15.51 -20.87 -12.64
C GLN A 71 14.81 -20.77 -14.00
N GLN A 72 14.34 -21.91 -14.50
CA GLN A 72 13.56 -22.01 -15.72
C GLN A 72 12.17 -22.57 -15.40
N LEU A 73 11.14 -21.98 -16.00
CA LEU A 73 9.73 -22.36 -15.82
C LEU A 73 9.17 -22.86 -17.16
N ALA A 74 8.81 -24.12 -17.24
CA ALA A 74 8.16 -24.71 -18.42
C ALA A 74 6.65 -24.82 -18.18
N PHE A 75 5.87 -24.09 -18.95
CA PHE A 75 4.41 -24.07 -18.91
C PHE A 75 3.83 -25.02 -19.95
N ALA A 76 2.83 -25.79 -19.57
CA ALA A 76 2.03 -26.60 -20.49
C ALA A 76 0.56 -26.61 -20.03
N GLY A 77 -0.36 -26.13 -20.86
CA GLY A 77 -1.74 -26.00 -20.54
C GLY A 77 -2.68 -26.25 -21.70
N SER A 78 -3.95 -26.49 -21.37
CA SER A 78 -5.02 -26.68 -22.34
C SER A 78 -6.15 -25.71 -22.09
N ARG A 79 -6.86 -25.34 -23.17
CA ARG A 79 -8.11 -24.59 -23.08
C ARG A 79 -9.19 -25.39 -22.38
N GLY A 80 -10.11 -24.69 -21.73
CA GLY A 80 -11.31 -25.27 -21.19
C GLY A 80 -12.20 -25.89 -22.28
N ALA A 81 -13.09 -26.80 -21.88
CA ALA A 81 -14.10 -27.39 -22.75
C ALA A 81 -14.97 -26.32 -23.44
N PRO A 82 -15.69 -26.64 -24.54
CA PRO A 82 -16.61 -25.72 -25.20
C PRO A 82 -17.56 -25.06 -24.17
N GLY A 83 -17.60 -23.72 -24.16
CA GLY A 83 -18.29 -22.91 -23.14
C GLY A 83 -17.38 -22.36 -22.02
N ARG A 84 -16.10 -22.76 -21.96
CA ARG A 84 -15.01 -22.19 -21.14
C ARG A 84 -13.74 -21.97 -21.93
N ALA A 85 -13.87 -21.63 -23.20
CA ALA A 85 -12.72 -21.36 -24.10
C ALA A 85 -11.90 -20.12 -23.68
N ASP A 86 -12.44 -19.30 -22.78
CA ASP A 86 -11.79 -18.16 -22.13
C ASP A 86 -10.85 -18.55 -20.98
N ARG A 87 -10.60 -19.84 -20.75
CA ARG A 87 -9.76 -20.37 -19.66
C ARG A 87 -8.68 -21.29 -20.21
N ILE A 88 -7.46 -21.14 -19.67
CA ILE A 88 -6.34 -22.08 -19.84
C ILE A 88 -6.01 -22.64 -18.45
N ALA A 89 -5.90 -23.94 -18.34
CA ALA A 89 -5.41 -24.59 -17.12
C ALA A 89 -4.30 -25.59 -17.44
N GLY A 90 -3.32 -25.72 -16.59
CA GLY A 90 -2.18 -26.58 -16.85
C GLY A 90 -1.18 -26.68 -15.71
N ARG A 91 0.04 -27.07 -16.08
CA ARG A 91 1.16 -27.30 -15.16
C ARG A 91 2.36 -26.44 -15.51
N VAL A 92 3.11 -26.10 -14.48
CA VAL A 92 4.41 -25.42 -14.57
C VAL A 92 5.47 -26.30 -13.93
N LEU A 93 6.50 -26.65 -14.65
CA LEU A 93 7.67 -27.34 -14.14
C LEU A 93 8.77 -26.30 -13.87
N ALA A 94 9.15 -26.14 -12.61
CA ALA A 94 10.23 -25.24 -12.19
C ALA A 94 11.51 -26.04 -11.97
N SER A 95 12.55 -25.72 -12.71
CA SER A 95 13.89 -26.34 -12.62
C SER A 95 14.96 -25.29 -12.35
N LEU A 96 16.00 -25.65 -11.60
CA LEU A 96 17.18 -24.80 -11.42
C LEU A 96 18.14 -25.02 -12.58
N THR A 97 18.62 -23.95 -13.17
CA THR A 97 19.56 -23.98 -14.29
C THR A 97 20.86 -24.65 -13.87
N GLY A 98 21.26 -25.70 -14.61
CA GLY A 98 22.49 -26.48 -14.31
C GLY A 98 22.37 -27.45 -13.13
N SER A 99 21.18 -27.73 -12.61
CA SER A 99 20.93 -28.70 -11.54
C SER A 99 20.35 -30.00 -12.09
N GLU A 100 20.78 -31.14 -11.53
CA GLU A 100 20.19 -32.48 -11.80
C GLU A 100 18.98 -32.78 -10.89
N ALA A 101 18.57 -31.81 -10.03
CA ALA A 101 17.43 -31.97 -9.16
C ALA A 101 16.13 -32.12 -9.97
N GLN A 102 15.21 -32.96 -9.47
CA GLN A 102 13.89 -33.09 -10.11
C GLN A 102 13.15 -31.76 -10.12
N PRO A 103 12.51 -31.38 -11.24
CA PRO A 103 11.70 -30.18 -11.31
C PRO A 103 10.55 -30.20 -10.28
N THR A 104 10.23 -29.05 -9.73
CA THR A 104 9.05 -28.89 -8.89
C THR A 104 7.84 -28.57 -9.78
N GLU A 105 6.75 -29.31 -9.59
CA GLU A 105 5.52 -29.11 -10.34
C GLU A 105 4.54 -28.22 -9.59
N PHE A 106 3.96 -27.24 -10.32
CA PHE A 106 2.88 -26.37 -9.87
C PHE A 106 1.73 -26.42 -10.88
N THR A 107 0.56 -25.94 -10.50
CA THR A 107 -0.58 -25.76 -11.41
C THR A 107 -0.76 -24.29 -11.73
N PHE A 108 -1.33 -23.99 -12.91
CA PHE A 108 -1.72 -22.63 -13.27
C PHE A 108 -3.10 -22.58 -13.91
N GLU A 109 -3.71 -21.41 -13.80
CA GLU A 109 -4.97 -21.09 -14.45
C GLU A 109 -4.93 -19.65 -14.97
N LEU A 110 -5.21 -19.46 -16.26
CA LEU A 110 -5.30 -18.16 -16.92
C LEU A 110 -6.67 -17.96 -17.53
N PHE A 111 -7.12 -16.72 -17.56
CA PHE A 111 -8.40 -16.32 -18.15
C PHE A 111 -8.15 -15.28 -19.25
N GLN A 112 -8.85 -15.40 -20.37
CA GLN A 112 -8.82 -14.41 -21.44
C GLN A 112 -9.47 -13.11 -20.93
N LEU A 113 -8.78 -12.01 -21.19
CA LEU A 113 -9.31 -10.70 -20.81
C LEU A 113 -10.40 -10.21 -21.75
N PRO A 114 -11.33 -9.38 -21.27
CA PRO A 114 -12.26 -8.67 -22.13
C PRO A 114 -11.51 -7.86 -23.16
N LYS A 115 -11.97 -7.93 -24.40
CA LYS A 115 -11.35 -7.17 -25.51
C LYS A 115 -11.54 -5.68 -25.26
N VAL A 116 -10.44 -4.94 -25.24
CA VAL A 116 -10.46 -3.48 -25.16
C VAL A 116 -10.59 -2.91 -26.57
N THR A 117 -11.62 -2.10 -26.79
CA THR A 117 -11.85 -1.40 -28.06
C THR A 117 -11.63 0.10 -27.88
N LEU A 118 -11.43 0.82 -28.98
CA LEU A 118 -11.43 2.28 -28.96
C LEU A 118 -12.87 2.78 -28.80
N PRO A 119 -13.28 3.30 -27.63
CA PRO A 119 -14.65 3.72 -27.40
C PRO A 119 -14.91 5.09 -28.04
N ALA A 120 -16.11 5.29 -28.57
CA ALA A 120 -16.52 6.55 -29.15
C ALA A 120 -17.01 7.55 -28.08
N THR A 121 -17.53 7.04 -26.97
CA THR A 121 -18.20 7.85 -25.95
C THR A 121 -17.57 7.70 -24.56
N ARG A 122 -17.88 8.65 -23.65
CA ARG A 122 -17.54 8.56 -22.23
C ARG A 122 -18.14 7.31 -21.58
N LEU A 123 -19.41 7.02 -21.90
CA LEU A 123 -20.13 5.90 -21.33
C LEU A 123 -19.45 4.58 -21.68
N GLU A 124 -19.17 4.33 -22.95
CA GLU A 124 -18.47 3.12 -23.42
C GLU A 124 -17.10 2.93 -22.75
N ARG A 125 -16.37 4.02 -22.44
CA ARG A 125 -15.10 3.93 -21.69
C ARG A 125 -15.32 3.39 -20.30
N TRP A 126 -16.32 3.91 -19.57
CA TRP A 126 -16.62 3.44 -18.23
C TRP A 126 -17.22 2.03 -18.20
N GLU A 127 -18.05 1.68 -19.20
CA GLU A 127 -18.57 0.30 -19.33
C GLU A 127 -17.42 -0.72 -19.47
N GLN A 128 -16.41 -0.43 -20.30
CA GLN A 128 -15.25 -1.29 -20.45
C GLN A 128 -14.40 -1.32 -19.16
N ASP A 129 -14.17 -0.19 -18.50
CA ASP A 129 -13.44 -0.14 -17.24
C ASP A 129 -14.15 -0.95 -16.14
N VAL A 130 -15.46 -0.82 -16.02
CA VAL A 130 -16.27 -1.56 -15.03
C VAL A 130 -16.31 -3.07 -15.34
N ALA A 131 -16.34 -3.45 -16.61
CA ALA A 131 -16.19 -4.85 -17.02
C ALA A 131 -14.85 -5.45 -16.55
N HIS A 132 -13.77 -4.66 -16.57
CA HIS A 132 -12.48 -5.09 -16.01
C HIS A 132 -12.48 -5.18 -14.48
N VAL A 133 -13.22 -4.31 -13.78
CA VAL A 133 -13.43 -4.46 -12.32
C VAL A 133 -14.11 -5.80 -12.02
N ARG A 134 -15.15 -6.16 -12.77
CA ARG A 134 -15.89 -7.40 -12.60
C ARG A 134 -15.08 -8.65 -12.93
N SER A 135 -14.48 -8.67 -14.10
CA SER A 135 -13.84 -9.88 -14.66
C SER A 135 -12.46 -10.15 -14.10
N ARG A 136 -11.74 -9.11 -13.65
CA ARG A 136 -10.36 -9.21 -13.15
C ARG A 136 -10.29 -8.96 -11.66
N PHE A 137 -10.60 -7.74 -11.21
CA PHE A 137 -10.38 -7.35 -9.82
C PHE A 137 -11.17 -8.23 -8.83
N LEU A 138 -12.49 -8.36 -9.00
CA LEU A 138 -13.30 -9.21 -8.13
C LEU A 138 -12.96 -10.70 -8.25
N ARG A 139 -12.48 -11.15 -9.40
CA ARG A 139 -12.05 -12.55 -9.58
C ARG A 139 -10.76 -12.86 -8.85
N TYR A 140 -9.79 -11.95 -8.90
CA TYR A 140 -8.43 -12.20 -8.40
C TYR A 140 -8.27 -11.91 -6.91
N ASP A 141 -9.07 -11.02 -6.36
CA ASP A 141 -9.00 -10.68 -4.94
C ASP A 141 -9.58 -11.80 -4.08
N GLN A 142 -8.77 -12.33 -3.17
CA GLN A 142 -9.16 -13.42 -2.26
C GLN A 142 -9.55 -12.93 -0.86
N SER A 143 -9.42 -11.65 -0.58
CA SER A 143 -9.73 -11.09 0.73
C SER A 143 -11.24 -11.02 1.02
N TYR A 144 -12.08 -11.07 0.00
CA TYR A 144 -13.54 -11.08 0.16
C TYR A 144 -14.04 -12.35 0.83
N THR A 145 -14.85 -12.21 1.88
CA THR A 145 -15.71 -13.30 2.35
C THR A 145 -16.87 -13.54 1.39
N PRO A 146 -17.58 -14.67 1.44
CA PRO A 146 -18.77 -14.87 0.62
C PRO A 146 -19.80 -13.74 0.74
N ALA A 147 -20.02 -13.22 1.96
CA ALA A 147 -20.96 -12.13 2.23
C ALA A 147 -20.49 -10.80 1.63
N THR A 148 -19.20 -10.43 1.86
CA THR A 148 -18.66 -9.18 1.32
C THR A 148 -18.51 -9.22 -0.20
N ARG A 149 -18.23 -10.37 -0.78
CA ARG A 149 -18.23 -10.57 -2.23
C ARG A 149 -19.63 -10.40 -2.84
N ALA A 150 -20.65 -10.98 -2.23
CA ALA A 150 -22.04 -10.78 -2.68
C ALA A 150 -22.41 -9.28 -2.63
N ARG A 151 -22.02 -8.59 -1.56
CA ARG A 151 -22.24 -7.15 -1.45
C ARG A 151 -21.47 -6.34 -2.50
N ALA A 152 -20.22 -6.72 -2.81
CA ALA A 152 -19.43 -6.08 -3.87
C ALA A 152 -20.07 -6.24 -5.25
N VAL A 153 -20.61 -7.44 -5.55
CA VAL A 153 -21.34 -7.71 -6.80
C VAL A 153 -22.61 -6.87 -6.87
N GLU A 154 -23.41 -6.81 -5.81
CA GLU A 154 -24.62 -5.97 -5.75
C GLU A 154 -24.30 -4.48 -6.01
N LEU A 155 -23.21 -3.95 -5.41
CA LEU A 155 -22.78 -2.58 -5.65
C LEU A 155 -22.31 -2.38 -7.09
N LEU A 156 -21.67 -3.36 -7.68
CA LEU A 156 -21.22 -3.32 -9.07
C LEU A 156 -22.39 -3.35 -10.05
N ASP A 157 -23.39 -4.21 -9.81
CA ASP A 157 -24.63 -4.27 -10.62
C ASP A 157 -25.37 -2.92 -10.59
N ARG A 158 -25.42 -2.28 -9.41
CA ARG A 158 -25.97 -0.94 -9.27
C ARG A 158 -25.16 0.11 -10.03
N LEU A 159 -23.82 0.08 -9.91
CA LEU A 159 -22.95 0.98 -10.66
C LEU A 159 -23.17 0.86 -12.17
N GLU A 160 -23.24 -0.36 -12.71
CA GLU A 160 -23.50 -0.59 -14.13
C GLU A 160 -24.83 0.00 -14.59
N ALA A 161 -25.88 -0.13 -13.78
CA ALA A 161 -27.20 0.42 -14.07
C ALA A 161 -27.24 1.96 -14.03
N GLU A 162 -26.45 2.57 -13.13
CA GLU A 162 -26.44 4.02 -12.88
C GLU A 162 -25.35 4.78 -13.71
N LEU A 163 -24.46 4.07 -14.42
CA LEU A 163 -23.35 4.68 -15.19
C LEU A 163 -23.73 5.87 -16.05
N PRO A 164 -24.88 5.88 -16.79
CA PRO A 164 -25.25 7.01 -17.64
C PRO A 164 -25.49 8.31 -16.85
N GLU A 165 -25.89 8.21 -15.59
CA GLU A 165 -26.31 9.34 -14.75
C GLU A 165 -25.20 9.88 -13.85
N LEU A 166 -24.16 9.05 -13.58
CA LEU A 166 -23.07 9.39 -12.67
C LEU A 166 -21.97 10.19 -13.37
N ASP A 167 -21.36 11.13 -12.64
CA ASP A 167 -20.11 11.78 -13.09
C ASP A 167 -18.88 10.90 -12.79
N ASP A 168 -17.71 11.28 -13.32
CA ASP A 168 -16.47 10.51 -13.17
C ASP A 168 -16.05 10.36 -11.70
N SER A 169 -16.28 11.37 -10.86
CA SER A 169 -15.94 11.32 -9.44
C SER A 169 -16.83 10.34 -8.69
N GLU A 170 -18.10 10.29 -9.03
CA GLU A 170 -19.09 9.39 -8.45
C GLU A 170 -18.81 7.94 -8.86
N ILE A 171 -18.44 7.69 -10.13
CA ILE A 171 -18.03 6.35 -10.61
C ILE A 171 -16.77 5.87 -9.90
N VAL A 172 -15.74 6.72 -9.79
CA VAL A 172 -14.49 6.37 -9.10
C VAL A 172 -14.73 6.09 -7.62
N ALA A 173 -15.60 6.88 -6.96
CA ALA A 173 -15.98 6.62 -5.58
C ALA A 173 -16.77 5.31 -5.43
N ALA A 174 -17.66 4.98 -6.36
CA ALA A 174 -18.39 3.71 -6.37
C ALA A 174 -17.43 2.52 -6.49
N ILE A 175 -16.48 2.56 -7.43
CA ILE A 175 -15.43 1.53 -7.58
C ILE A 175 -14.59 1.42 -6.30
N SER A 176 -14.24 2.55 -5.68
CA SER A 176 -13.49 2.55 -4.41
C SER A 176 -14.27 1.89 -3.27
N ARG A 177 -15.60 2.16 -3.17
CA ARG A 177 -16.48 1.50 -2.19
C ARG A 177 -16.58 0.00 -2.43
N ILE A 178 -16.68 -0.43 -3.70
CA ILE A 178 -16.69 -1.86 -4.06
C ILE A 178 -15.42 -2.52 -3.52
N ALA A 179 -14.24 -1.94 -3.77
CA ALA A 179 -12.99 -2.46 -3.23
C ALA A 179 -12.98 -2.46 -1.69
N ALA A 180 -13.46 -1.40 -1.06
CA ALA A 180 -13.49 -1.27 0.40
C ALA A 180 -14.41 -2.28 1.10
N THR A 181 -15.43 -2.86 0.40
CA THR A 181 -16.28 -3.90 0.99
C THR A 181 -15.54 -5.17 1.37
N ALA A 182 -14.34 -5.41 0.82
CA ALA A 182 -13.46 -6.50 1.24
C ALA A 182 -13.10 -6.44 2.73
N GLY A 183 -13.15 -5.24 3.33
CA GLY A 183 -12.74 -5.03 4.73
C GLY A 183 -11.23 -5.22 4.94
N ASN A 184 -10.43 -5.19 3.89
CA ASN A 184 -9.00 -5.40 3.86
C ASN A 184 -8.28 -4.14 3.35
N ALA A 185 -7.33 -3.60 4.11
CA ALA A 185 -6.72 -2.32 3.79
C ALA A 185 -5.80 -2.37 2.54
N HIS A 186 -5.31 -3.53 2.17
CA HIS A 186 -4.52 -3.72 0.96
C HIS A 186 -5.39 -3.79 -0.30
N THR A 187 -6.63 -4.28 -0.21
CA THR A 187 -7.60 -4.32 -1.31
C THR A 187 -8.22 -2.94 -1.51
N ARG A 188 -7.79 -2.24 -2.56
CA ARG A 188 -8.11 -0.81 -2.71
C ARG A 188 -7.96 -0.29 -4.14
N LEU A 189 -8.66 0.80 -4.43
CA LEU A 189 -8.33 1.67 -5.53
C LEU A 189 -7.26 2.68 -5.09
N TYR A 190 -6.19 2.81 -5.87
CA TYR A 190 -5.16 3.81 -5.65
C TYR A 190 -5.59 5.16 -6.24
N LEU A 191 -6.47 5.87 -5.56
CA LEU A 191 -7.07 7.09 -6.06
C LEU A 191 -6.02 8.09 -6.57
N LEU A 192 -4.93 8.32 -5.83
CA LEU A 192 -3.95 9.33 -6.15
C LEU A 192 -2.76 8.83 -7.01
N ARG A 193 -2.80 7.61 -7.54
CA ARG A 193 -1.80 7.14 -8.51
C ARG A 193 -2.07 7.62 -9.94
N ASN A 194 -3.32 7.89 -10.30
CA ASN A 194 -3.65 8.46 -11.60
C ASN A 194 -3.37 9.97 -11.62
N ARG A 195 -2.13 10.30 -11.93
CA ARG A 195 -1.64 11.69 -11.89
C ARG A 195 -2.05 12.54 -13.09
N THR A 196 -2.68 11.95 -14.09
CA THR A 196 -3.20 12.69 -15.25
C THR A 196 -4.64 13.12 -15.08
N ALA A 197 -5.46 12.33 -14.39
CA ALA A 197 -6.90 12.58 -14.21
C ALA A 197 -7.22 13.28 -12.89
N LEU A 198 -6.42 13.07 -11.83
CA LEU A 198 -6.72 13.62 -10.52
C LEU A 198 -6.04 14.94 -10.25
N ARG A 199 -6.75 15.76 -9.48
CA ARG A 199 -6.29 17.03 -8.94
C ARG A 199 -6.30 16.98 -7.42
N ARG A 200 -5.52 17.83 -6.81
CA ARG A 200 -5.43 17.97 -5.37
C ARG A 200 -5.26 19.45 -5.00
N VAL A 201 -5.89 19.89 -3.93
CA VAL A 201 -5.62 21.25 -3.45
C VAL A 201 -4.22 21.36 -2.84
N PRO A 202 -3.60 22.54 -2.94
CA PRO A 202 -2.22 22.73 -2.46
C PRO A 202 -2.17 22.90 -0.94
N LEU A 203 -2.70 21.92 -0.22
CA LEU A 203 -2.76 21.85 1.23
C LEU A 203 -2.36 20.44 1.67
N ARG A 204 -1.66 20.32 2.81
CA ARG A 204 -1.32 19.03 3.43
C ARG A 204 -1.82 19.03 4.86
N LEU A 205 -2.44 17.91 5.25
CA LEU A 205 -3.15 17.74 6.50
C LEU A 205 -2.59 16.56 7.28
N TRP A 206 -2.64 16.65 8.61
CA TRP A 206 -2.26 15.56 9.50
C TRP A 206 -3.18 15.50 10.72
N TRP A 207 -3.55 14.28 11.14
CA TRP A 207 -4.30 14.04 12.35
C TRP A 207 -3.36 13.94 13.56
N PHE A 208 -3.53 14.88 14.48
CA PHE A 208 -2.97 14.82 15.83
C PHE A 208 -4.04 14.34 16.82
N SER A 209 -3.67 14.20 18.10
CA SER A 209 -4.64 13.77 19.14
C SER A 209 -5.75 14.78 19.39
N ASP A 210 -5.49 16.06 19.11
CA ASP A 210 -6.36 17.21 19.32
C ASP A 210 -7.08 17.69 18.06
N GLY A 211 -6.93 16.99 16.93
CA GLY A 211 -7.67 17.29 15.70
C GLY A 211 -6.89 17.13 14.40
N LEU A 212 -7.51 17.57 13.32
CA LEU A 212 -6.91 17.65 11.99
C LEU A 212 -6.31 19.04 11.79
N PHE A 213 -5.03 19.10 11.44
CA PHE A 213 -4.33 20.37 11.28
C PHE A 213 -3.68 20.50 9.90
N VAL A 214 -3.57 21.75 9.46
CA VAL A 214 -2.80 22.11 8.28
C VAL A 214 -1.32 22.06 8.66
N ILE A 215 -0.57 21.15 8.04
CA ILE A 215 0.88 21.02 8.27
C ILE A 215 1.69 21.71 7.18
N ARG A 216 1.13 21.91 5.98
CA ARG A 216 1.82 22.54 4.86
C ARG A 216 0.85 23.15 3.87
N ALA A 217 1.20 24.29 3.30
CA ALA A 217 0.45 24.97 2.24
C ALA A 217 1.46 25.57 1.22
N ARG A 218 0.96 26.17 0.13
CA ARG A 218 1.83 27.02 -0.70
C ARG A 218 2.27 28.24 0.12
N GLU A 219 3.44 28.81 -0.22
CA GLU A 219 3.99 29.94 0.53
C GLU A 219 3.03 31.13 0.62
N ARG A 220 2.25 31.39 -0.45
CA ARG A 220 1.22 32.44 -0.47
C ARG A 220 0.07 32.23 0.54
N ASP A 221 -0.15 30.98 0.94
CA ASP A 221 -1.19 30.55 1.88
C ASP A 221 -0.56 30.02 3.18
N SER A 222 0.72 30.34 3.47
CA SER A 222 1.46 29.80 4.61
C SER A 222 0.89 30.23 5.98
N ASP A 223 0.11 31.29 6.02
CA ASP A 223 -0.58 31.79 7.21
C ASP A 223 -1.68 30.86 7.74
N VAL A 224 -2.06 29.80 6.99
CA VAL A 224 -2.95 28.75 7.49
C VAL A 224 -2.23 27.53 8.08
N VAL A 225 -0.90 27.45 7.98
CA VAL A 225 -0.13 26.37 8.62
C VAL A 225 -0.25 26.49 10.14
N GLY A 226 -0.55 25.38 10.80
CA GLY A 226 -0.86 25.33 12.23
C GLY A 226 -2.34 25.57 12.58
N CYS A 227 -3.19 25.93 11.61
CA CYS A 227 -4.62 26.04 11.85
C CYS A 227 -5.27 24.64 11.93
N ARG A 228 -6.24 24.52 12.86
CA ARG A 228 -7.09 23.33 12.93
C ARG A 228 -8.15 23.38 11.84
N VAL A 229 -8.44 22.23 11.23
CA VAL A 229 -9.53 22.09 10.25
C VAL A 229 -10.78 21.66 10.99
N ASP A 230 -11.75 22.56 11.10
CA ASP A 230 -13.04 22.30 11.77
C ASP A 230 -14.07 21.70 10.81
N GLY A 231 -13.94 22.00 9.50
CA GLY A 231 -14.88 21.50 8.50
C GLY A 231 -14.43 21.69 7.06
N ILE A 232 -15.17 21.06 6.16
CA ILE A 232 -15.05 21.21 4.70
C ILE A 232 -16.43 21.49 4.13
N ALA A 233 -16.56 22.55 3.34
CA ALA A 233 -17.80 22.99 2.71
C ALA A 233 -18.96 23.14 3.70
N GLY A 234 -18.69 23.63 4.93
CA GLY A 234 -19.66 23.81 6.00
C GLY A 234 -20.08 22.51 6.72
N ARG A 235 -19.49 21.36 6.37
CA ARG A 235 -19.71 20.10 7.09
C ARG A 235 -18.63 19.90 8.15
N PRO A 236 -18.98 19.49 9.39
CA PRO A 236 -18.01 19.20 10.44
C PRO A 236 -16.99 18.16 9.98
N ILE A 237 -15.73 18.32 10.37
CA ILE A 237 -14.63 17.49 9.89
C ILE A 237 -14.81 16.00 10.25
N ALA A 238 -15.45 15.68 11.37
CA ALA A 238 -15.78 14.30 11.74
C ALA A 238 -16.74 13.64 10.72
N ALA A 239 -17.76 14.39 10.25
CA ALA A 239 -18.68 13.89 9.23
C ALA A 239 -18.00 13.74 7.86
N VAL A 240 -17.08 14.64 7.52
CA VAL A 240 -16.26 14.52 6.29
C VAL A 240 -15.36 13.30 6.37
N ARG A 241 -14.72 13.07 7.54
CA ARG A 241 -13.88 11.88 7.78
C ARG A 241 -14.67 10.60 7.59
N GLU A 242 -15.87 10.52 8.14
CA GLU A 242 -16.73 9.33 7.99
C GLU A 242 -17.11 9.11 6.51
N ALA A 243 -17.46 10.17 5.78
CA ALA A 243 -17.80 10.10 4.37
C ALA A 243 -16.64 9.57 3.52
N VAL A 244 -15.42 10.12 3.66
CA VAL A 244 -14.27 9.67 2.86
C VAL A 244 -13.76 8.28 3.30
N SER A 245 -14.00 7.88 4.55
CA SER A 245 -13.61 6.56 5.06
C SER A 245 -14.36 5.39 4.41
N GLN A 246 -15.42 5.66 3.66
CA GLN A 246 -16.10 4.65 2.83
C GLN A 246 -15.28 4.23 1.59
N LEU A 247 -14.26 5.00 1.22
CA LEU A 247 -13.47 4.77 0.01
C LEU A 247 -12.27 3.82 0.24
N PHE A 248 -12.03 3.41 1.47
CA PHE A 248 -10.92 2.53 1.83
C PHE A 248 -11.21 1.79 3.13
N SER A 249 -10.52 0.67 3.34
CA SER A 249 -10.59 -0.12 4.57
C SER A 249 -9.36 0.11 5.44
N GLY A 250 -9.41 -0.39 6.66
CA GLY A 250 -8.37 -0.32 7.67
C GLY A 250 -8.92 0.00 9.06
N ASN A 251 -8.07 -0.10 10.09
CA ASN A 251 -8.41 0.28 11.44
C ASN A 251 -8.39 1.81 11.63
N GLU A 252 -8.60 2.29 12.86
CA GLU A 252 -8.66 3.72 13.18
C GLU A 252 -7.37 4.47 12.81
N SER A 253 -6.20 3.89 13.03
CA SER A 253 -4.90 4.46 12.67
C SER A 253 -4.79 4.69 11.17
N TRP A 254 -5.10 3.67 10.37
CA TRP A 254 -5.06 3.79 8.91
C TRP A 254 -6.12 4.75 8.36
N ARG A 255 -7.32 4.77 8.99
CA ARG A 255 -8.36 5.74 8.64
C ARG A 255 -7.92 7.18 8.86
N ASN A 256 -7.19 7.48 9.92
CA ASN A 256 -6.60 8.80 10.15
C ASN A 256 -5.59 9.14 9.05
N TYR A 257 -4.63 8.25 8.81
CA TYR A 257 -3.60 8.47 7.80
C TYR A 257 -4.19 8.70 6.39
N LYS A 258 -5.14 7.85 5.99
CA LYS A 258 -5.76 7.92 4.65
C LYS A 258 -6.74 9.08 4.50
N SER A 259 -7.59 9.36 5.48
CA SER A 259 -8.58 10.42 5.38
C SER A 259 -7.95 11.80 5.20
N ALA A 260 -6.86 12.12 5.91
CA ALA A 260 -6.11 13.38 5.72
C ALA A 260 -5.65 13.58 4.28
N TYR A 261 -5.34 12.48 3.59
CA TYR A 261 -4.91 12.48 2.21
C TYR A 261 -6.08 12.67 1.23
N PHE A 262 -7.20 11.97 1.47
CA PHE A 262 -8.39 12.03 0.62
C PHE A 262 -9.13 13.37 0.74
N MET A 263 -9.10 14.01 1.90
CA MET A 263 -9.74 15.30 2.14
C MET A 263 -9.13 16.47 1.35
N THR A 264 -7.98 16.27 0.70
CA THR A 264 -7.36 17.25 -0.20
C THR A 264 -7.60 16.96 -1.67
N ALA A 265 -8.35 15.89 -2.00
CA ALA A 265 -8.69 15.48 -3.36
C ALA A 265 -10.17 15.79 -3.67
N PRO A 266 -10.48 16.83 -4.46
CA PRO A 266 -11.87 17.24 -4.72
C PRO A 266 -12.71 16.12 -5.33
N ALA A 267 -12.15 15.30 -6.23
CA ALA A 267 -12.87 14.16 -6.81
C ALA A 267 -13.33 13.14 -5.74
N ALA A 268 -12.53 12.90 -4.70
CA ALA A 268 -12.95 12.04 -3.60
C ALA A 268 -14.11 12.65 -2.80
N LEU A 269 -14.02 13.95 -2.48
CA LEU A 269 -15.07 14.67 -1.75
C LEU A 269 -16.37 14.81 -2.55
N ARG A 270 -16.27 15.03 -3.87
CA ARG A 270 -17.41 15.05 -4.79
C ARG A 270 -18.08 13.67 -4.84
N GLY A 271 -17.30 12.63 -5.05
CA GLY A 271 -17.79 11.25 -5.16
C GLY A 271 -18.44 10.69 -3.89
N VAL A 272 -18.14 11.28 -2.70
CA VAL A 272 -18.86 10.99 -1.43
C VAL A 272 -19.91 12.03 -1.06
N GLY A 273 -20.21 12.98 -1.95
CA GLY A 273 -21.26 13.97 -1.77
C GLY A 273 -20.96 15.06 -0.73
N VAL A 274 -19.68 15.30 -0.39
CA VAL A 274 -19.28 16.38 0.54
C VAL A 274 -19.29 17.75 -0.15
N ILE A 275 -18.84 17.81 -1.39
CA ILE A 275 -18.83 19.01 -2.24
C ILE A 275 -19.60 18.75 -3.54
N GLN A 276 -19.99 19.83 -4.25
CA GLN A 276 -20.70 19.74 -5.52
C GLN A 276 -19.80 19.98 -6.73
N ASP A 277 -18.76 20.79 -6.56
CA ASP A 277 -17.79 21.12 -7.60
C ASP A 277 -16.40 20.56 -7.24
N SER A 278 -15.75 19.90 -8.19
CA SER A 278 -14.43 19.33 -8.02
C SER A 278 -13.28 20.27 -8.43
N SER A 279 -13.56 21.53 -8.73
CA SER A 279 -12.53 22.52 -9.08
C SER A 279 -11.81 23.11 -7.86
N SER A 280 -12.51 23.18 -6.71
CA SER A 280 -11.98 23.79 -5.48
C SER A 280 -12.53 23.13 -4.21
N ILE A 281 -11.88 23.41 -3.07
CA ILE A 281 -12.36 23.01 -1.75
C ILE A 281 -12.38 24.23 -0.82
N ARG A 282 -13.52 24.46 -0.14
CA ARG A 282 -13.60 25.40 0.98
C ARG A 282 -13.30 24.67 2.28
N PHE A 283 -12.28 25.14 3.00
CA PHE A 283 -11.94 24.70 4.35
C PHE A 283 -12.41 25.72 5.37
N ASP A 284 -13.04 25.24 6.43
CA ASP A 284 -13.42 26.00 7.59
C ASP A 284 -12.38 25.71 8.68
N LEU A 285 -11.61 26.74 9.07
CA LEU A 285 -10.41 26.64 9.90
C LEU A 285 -10.60 27.39 11.22
N GLU A 286 -9.88 26.93 12.25
CA GLU A 286 -9.64 27.67 13.47
C GLU A 286 -8.14 28.01 13.57
N CYS A 287 -7.81 29.30 13.54
CA CYS A 287 -6.44 29.81 13.54
C CYS A 287 -6.25 30.74 14.76
N ALA A 288 -5.44 30.31 15.73
CA ALA A 288 -5.15 31.09 16.94
C ALA A 288 -6.42 31.60 17.65
N GLY A 289 -7.43 30.75 17.80
CA GLY A 289 -8.70 31.06 18.46
C GLY A 289 -9.71 31.85 17.60
N ARG A 290 -9.45 32.00 16.30
CA ARG A 290 -10.33 32.72 15.35
C ARG A 290 -10.79 31.81 14.22
N SER A 291 -12.09 31.79 13.97
CA SER A 291 -12.65 31.10 12.81
C SER A 291 -12.28 31.82 11.51
N ARG A 292 -11.90 31.06 10.50
CA ARG A 292 -11.55 31.53 9.16
C ARG A 292 -11.99 30.50 8.13
N SER A 293 -12.39 30.95 6.94
CA SER A 293 -12.60 30.07 5.79
C SER A 293 -11.65 30.44 4.65
N ILE A 294 -11.13 29.44 3.96
CA ILE A 294 -10.36 29.61 2.72
C ILE A 294 -10.90 28.72 1.62
N VAL A 295 -10.80 29.18 0.38
CA VAL A 295 -11.13 28.39 -0.80
C VAL A 295 -9.84 28.15 -1.59
N LEU A 296 -9.51 26.90 -1.84
CA LEU A 296 -8.32 26.52 -2.59
C LEU A 296 -8.71 25.80 -3.88
N GLU A 297 -8.16 26.27 -4.99
CA GLU A 297 -8.34 25.64 -6.29
C GLU A 297 -7.53 24.33 -6.37
N ALA A 298 -8.09 23.37 -7.08
CA ALA A 298 -7.45 22.09 -7.31
C ALA A 298 -6.38 22.19 -8.40
N GLU A 299 -5.18 21.77 -8.06
CA GLU A 299 -4.03 21.72 -8.96
C GLU A 299 -3.82 20.29 -9.48
N PRO A 300 -3.36 20.06 -10.71
CA PRO A 300 -2.89 18.75 -11.16
C PRO A 300 -1.83 18.19 -10.21
N LEU A 301 -1.83 16.87 -10.03
CA LEU A 301 -0.76 16.22 -9.27
C LEU A 301 0.59 16.35 -10.01
N SER A 302 1.68 16.41 -9.24
CA SER A 302 3.02 16.37 -9.82
C SER A 302 3.20 15.08 -10.64
N ARG A 303 3.97 15.14 -11.72
CA ARG A 303 4.28 13.98 -12.57
C ARG A 303 5.47 13.17 -12.07
N LEU A 304 5.75 13.20 -10.78
CA LEU A 304 6.78 12.34 -10.18
C LEU A 304 6.45 10.87 -10.47
N GLU A 305 7.46 10.10 -10.81
CA GLU A 305 7.30 8.66 -11.10
C GLU A 305 6.71 7.89 -9.92
N ARG A 306 7.06 8.28 -8.70
CA ARG A 306 6.57 7.67 -7.45
C ARG A 306 5.69 8.63 -6.67
N PRO A 307 4.54 8.17 -6.13
CA PRO A 307 3.76 8.95 -5.20
C PRO A 307 4.57 9.25 -3.95
N THR A 308 4.56 10.51 -3.53
CA THR A 308 5.19 10.90 -2.28
C THR A 308 4.35 10.44 -1.09
N GLU A 309 4.98 9.86 -0.09
CA GLU A 309 4.32 9.50 1.17
C GLU A 309 3.88 10.78 1.91
N ASN A 310 2.65 10.78 2.43
CA ASN A 310 2.07 11.98 3.04
C ASN A 310 2.85 12.47 4.27
N TRP A 311 3.46 11.55 5.03
CA TRP A 311 4.23 11.87 6.22
C TRP A 311 5.46 12.73 5.94
N LYS A 312 6.05 12.65 4.74
CA LYS A 312 7.20 13.49 4.35
C LYS A 312 6.91 14.99 4.47
N ASN A 313 5.64 15.37 4.32
CA ASN A 313 5.21 16.75 4.47
C ASN A 313 5.31 17.29 5.92
N LEU A 314 5.54 16.44 6.91
CA LEU A 314 5.82 16.85 8.28
C LEU A 314 7.25 17.40 8.44
N SER A 315 8.17 17.05 7.55
CA SER A 315 9.56 17.48 7.61
C SER A 315 9.79 18.79 6.88
N SER A 316 10.51 19.73 7.49
CA SER A 316 10.98 20.95 6.84
C SER A 316 12.14 20.71 5.88
N ALA A 317 12.87 19.58 6.03
CA ALA A 317 13.90 19.14 5.11
C ALA A 317 13.31 18.60 3.79
N TYR A 318 12.04 18.22 3.77
CA TYR A 318 11.35 17.85 2.54
C TYR A 318 10.88 19.10 1.79
N GLU A 319 11.38 19.33 0.58
CA GLU A 319 11.04 20.52 -0.21
C GLU A 319 9.59 20.54 -0.73
N GLY A 320 8.88 19.41 -0.61
CA GLY A 320 7.55 19.22 -1.15
C GLY A 320 7.58 18.58 -2.55
N GLU A 321 6.41 18.39 -3.13
CA GLU A 321 6.30 17.88 -4.51
C GLU A 321 6.80 18.95 -5.49
N VAL A 322 7.95 18.72 -6.12
CA VAL A 322 8.51 19.60 -7.14
C VAL A 322 7.68 19.44 -8.42
N GLU A 323 7.14 20.55 -8.89
CA GLU A 323 6.37 20.57 -10.15
C GLU A 323 7.28 20.94 -11.32
N LEU A 324 7.76 19.93 -12.03
CA LEU A 324 8.62 20.11 -13.21
C LEU A 324 7.94 20.91 -14.35
N LEU A 325 6.60 20.93 -14.39
CA LEU A 325 5.86 21.53 -15.50
C LEU A 325 5.12 22.83 -15.18
N ALA A 326 5.13 23.27 -13.93
CA ALA A 326 4.43 24.47 -13.52
C ALA A 326 5.15 25.20 -12.35
N PRO A 327 6.39 25.69 -12.55
CA PRO A 327 7.13 26.40 -11.52
C PRO A 327 6.41 27.69 -11.06
N SER A 328 5.47 28.21 -11.86
CA SER A 328 4.65 29.38 -11.52
C SER A 328 3.66 29.18 -10.37
N ARG A 329 3.43 27.93 -9.92
CA ARG A 329 2.51 27.62 -8.80
C ARG A 329 3.08 27.97 -7.43
N GLY A 330 4.35 28.36 -7.36
CA GLY A 330 5.02 28.73 -6.13
C GLY A 330 5.55 27.51 -5.36
N ILE A 331 6.37 27.82 -4.36
CA ILE A 331 7.00 26.84 -3.48
C ILE A 331 6.08 26.44 -2.33
N TRP A 332 6.38 25.31 -1.70
CA TRP A 332 5.72 24.87 -0.48
C TRP A 332 6.32 25.57 0.73
N SER A 333 5.48 25.98 1.68
CA SER A 333 5.91 26.48 2.99
C SER A 333 6.63 25.39 3.77
N LYS A 334 7.51 25.77 4.68
CA LYS A 334 8.09 24.85 5.67
C LYS A 334 7.08 24.62 6.80
N PRO A 335 6.85 23.37 7.24
CA PRO A 335 5.91 23.09 8.32
C PRO A 335 6.41 23.56 9.69
N LEU A 336 7.74 23.59 9.92
CA LEU A 336 8.39 23.98 11.18
C LEU A 336 9.40 25.12 10.95
N PRO A 337 8.93 26.33 10.57
CA PRO A 337 9.85 27.43 10.26
C PRO A 337 10.57 27.90 11.53
N GLY A 338 11.92 27.89 11.50
CA GLY A 338 12.75 28.35 12.63
C GLY A 338 12.82 27.37 13.82
N ILE A 339 12.19 26.20 13.73
CA ILE A 339 12.24 25.16 14.74
C ILE A 339 13.28 24.11 14.33
N ALA A 340 14.07 23.64 15.29
CA ALA A 340 14.99 22.52 15.08
C ALA A 340 14.17 21.26 14.76
N GLU A 341 14.53 20.60 13.66
CA GLU A 341 13.81 19.41 13.23
C GLU A 341 14.00 18.26 14.23
N PRO A 342 12.93 17.67 14.75
CA PRO A 342 13.04 16.49 15.63
C PRO A 342 13.67 15.33 14.87
N LEU A 343 14.29 14.42 15.60
CA LEU A 343 15.14 13.36 15.05
C LEU A 343 14.45 12.60 13.91
N HIS A 344 13.24 12.14 14.11
CA HIS A 344 12.48 11.32 13.15
C HIS A 344 12.09 12.02 11.83
N LEU A 345 12.28 13.32 11.70
CA LEU A 345 11.96 14.08 10.51
C LEU A 345 13.20 14.53 9.71
N ARG A 346 14.42 14.29 10.21
CA ARG A 346 15.66 14.87 9.66
C ARG A 346 16.03 14.42 8.25
N HIS A 347 15.73 13.18 7.88
CA HIS A 347 16.14 12.59 6.59
C HIS A 347 14.94 12.01 5.83
N PRO A 348 14.00 12.86 5.36
CA PRO A 348 12.77 12.39 4.70
C PRO A 348 13.02 11.75 3.32
N ASP A 349 14.21 11.92 2.75
CA ASP A 349 14.68 11.33 1.50
C ASP A 349 15.21 9.89 1.67
N ARG A 350 15.56 9.48 2.90
CA ARG A 350 16.10 8.16 3.20
C ARG A 350 15.03 7.21 3.69
N ASN A 351 15.13 5.95 3.26
CA ASN A 351 14.26 4.87 3.74
C ASN A 351 14.73 4.34 5.10
N TYR A 352 16.03 4.42 5.39
CA TYR A 352 16.63 3.99 6.66
C TYR A 352 17.91 4.79 6.97
N TRP A 353 18.13 4.98 8.25
CA TRP A 353 19.33 5.59 8.80
C TRP A 353 19.41 5.36 10.32
N MET A 354 20.57 5.59 10.95
CA MET A 354 20.73 5.45 12.39
C MET A 354 21.48 6.64 12.98
N GLU A 355 21.27 6.86 14.29
CA GLU A 355 22.01 7.83 15.09
C GLU A 355 22.29 7.26 16.48
N THR A 356 23.48 7.57 17.03
CA THR A 356 23.83 7.18 18.41
C THR A 356 23.34 8.24 19.39
N LEU A 357 22.52 7.84 20.35
CA LEU A 357 22.05 8.64 21.47
C LEU A 357 22.96 8.37 22.68
N ALA A 358 24.14 9.00 22.68
CA ALA A 358 25.22 8.67 23.62
C ALA A 358 24.82 8.85 25.10
N SER A 359 24.04 9.90 25.44
CA SER A 359 23.53 10.14 26.80
C SER A 359 22.63 9.04 27.32
N ASP A 360 21.95 8.32 26.42
CA ASP A 360 20.99 7.25 26.73
C ASP A 360 21.56 5.86 26.43
N ARG A 361 22.82 5.79 25.98
CA ARG A 361 23.50 4.54 25.58
C ARG A 361 22.66 3.71 24.60
N ALA A 362 22.01 4.39 23.64
CA ALA A 362 21.08 3.81 22.70
C ALA A 362 21.49 4.08 21.26
N VAL A 363 21.19 3.15 20.36
CA VAL A 363 21.15 3.39 18.92
C VAL A 363 19.70 3.60 18.50
N TYR A 364 19.42 4.70 17.82
CA TYR A 364 18.16 4.99 17.17
C TYR A 364 18.25 4.57 15.71
N ILE A 365 17.30 3.74 15.27
CA ILE A 365 17.22 3.14 13.93
C ILE A 365 15.91 3.59 13.31
N HIS A 366 15.99 4.49 12.34
CA HIS A 366 14.83 4.92 11.57
C HIS A 366 14.64 4.02 10.35
N TYR A 367 13.44 3.47 10.17
CA TYR A 367 13.10 2.62 9.05
C TYR A 367 11.72 3.00 8.48
N ALA A 368 11.70 3.96 7.56
CA ALA A 368 10.48 4.57 7.01
C ALA A 368 9.89 3.81 5.81
N ARG A 369 10.67 2.93 5.17
CA ARG A 369 10.22 2.18 4.01
C ARG A 369 10.95 0.86 3.87
N SER A 370 10.21 -0.22 3.62
CA SER A 370 10.79 -1.55 3.38
C SER A 370 11.27 -1.70 1.92
N GLN A 371 12.30 -0.94 1.59
CA GLN A 371 12.93 -0.84 0.27
C GLN A 371 14.34 -0.28 0.45
N ASN A 372 15.30 -0.75 -0.36
CA ASN A 372 16.60 -0.11 -0.42
C ASN A 372 16.48 1.34 -0.89
N ASP A 373 17.37 2.21 -0.41
CA ASP A 373 17.51 3.54 -0.98
C ASP A 373 17.98 3.45 -2.44
N ASP A 374 17.62 4.44 -3.25
CA ASP A 374 18.04 4.48 -4.66
C ASP A 374 19.55 4.74 -4.78
N GLU A 375 20.13 5.39 -3.78
CA GLU A 375 21.57 5.67 -3.66
C GLU A 375 22.05 5.37 -2.23
N GLY A 376 23.28 4.87 -2.09
CA GLY A 376 23.88 4.55 -0.80
C GLY A 376 24.06 3.06 -0.57
N VAL A 377 24.21 2.67 0.69
CA VAL A 377 24.40 1.26 1.09
C VAL A 377 23.08 0.51 1.06
N SER A 378 23.13 -0.78 0.73
CA SER A 378 21.97 -1.68 0.83
C SER A 378 21.48 -1.78 2.28
N PHE A 379 20.22 -2.22 2.46
CA PHE A 379 19.71 -2.43 3.83
C PHE A 379 20.51 -3.50 4.59
N ASP A 380 21.04 -4.51 3.90
CA ASP A 380 21.85 -5.55 4.53
C ASP A 380 23.15 -4.97 5.09
N GLU A 381 23.87 -4.15 4.31
CA GLU A 381 25.10 -3.45 4.77
C GLU A 381 24.80 -2.48 5.91
N PHE A 382 23.67 -1.74 5.81
CA PHE A 382 23.21 -0.88 6.89
C PHE A 382 22.91 -1.67 8.16
N GLY A 383 22.22 -2.78 8.04
CA GLY A 383 21.88 -3.69 9.15
C GLY A 383 23.12 -4.28 9.83
N ASP A 384 24.14 -4.64 9.07
CA ASP A 384 25.42 -5.10 9.61
C ASP A 384 26.08 -3.99 10.43
N GLY A 385 26.11 -2.74 9.94
CA GLY A 385 26.62 -1.60 10.68
C GLY A 385 25.83 -1.30 11.97
N VAL A 386 24.51 -1.50 11.98
CA VAL A 386 23.69 -1.40 13.21
C VAL A 386 24.09 -2.47 14.22
N LEU A 387 24.27 -3.70 13.80
CA LEU A 387 24.67 -4.80 14.70
C LEU A 387 26.08 -4.59 15.25
N GLU A 388 27.03 -4.11 14.45
CA GLU A 388 28.36 -3.72 14.93
C GLU A 388 28.26 -2.61 15.98
N MET A 389 27.36 -1.64 15.79
CA MET A 389 27.15 -0.57 16.77
C MET A 389 26.61 -1.11 18.10
N LEU A 390 25.74 -2.12 18.08
CA LEU A 390 25.17 -2.77 19.27
C LEU A 390 26.22 -3.58 20.05
N GLU A 391 27.30 -4.01 19.45
CA GLU A 391 28.40 -4.69 20.13
C GLU A 391 29.29 -3.73 20.97
N ARG A 392 29.16 -2.44 20.78
CA ARG A 392 29.96 -1.44 21.50
C ARG A 392 29.62 -1.41 22.98
N PRO A 393 30.62 -1.27 23.88
CA PRO A 393 30.41 -1.30 25.33
C PRO A 393 29.65 -0.07 25.86
N ASP A 394 29.56 1.01 25.09
CA ASP A 394 28.82 2.23 25.41
C ASP A 394 27.36 2.23 24.90
N ILE A 395 26.88 1.15 24.26
CA ILE A 395 25.52 0.98 23.78
C ILE A 395 24.82 -0.18 24.52
N ASP A 396 23.71 0.10 25.15
CA ASP A 396 22.90 -0.88 25.90
C ASP A 396 21.50 -1.12 25.28
N HIS A 397 21.04 -0.21 24.42
CA HIS A 397 19.65 -0.14 23.99
C HIS A 397 19.52 0.06 22.47
N ALA A 398 18.42 -0.45 21.91
CA ALA A 398 18.02 -0.16 20.55
C ALA A 398 16.59 0.41 20.50
N ILE A 399 16.40 1.44 19.69
CA ILE A 399 15.09 2.04 19.39
C ILE A 399 14.86 1.91 17.90
N VAL A 400 13.88 1.11 17.49
CA VAL A 400 13.47 0.93 16.09
C VAL A 400 12.26 1.80 15.82
N ASP A 401 12.43 2.81 14.98
CA ASP A 401 11.35 3.71 14.60
C ASP A 401 10.69 3.27 13.30
N LEU A 402 9.50 2.70 13.41
CA LEU A 402 8.65 2.24 12.31
C LEU A 402 7.45 3.17 12.07
N ARG A 403 7.36 4.33 12.75
CA ARG A 403 6.16 5.18 12.72
C ARG A 403 5.75 5.65 11.32
N PHE A 404 6.67 5.69 10.36
CA PHE A 404 6.41 6.08 8.97
C PHE A 404 6.54 4.94 7.97
N ASN A 405 6.78 3.72 8.44
CA ASN A 405 6.94 2.57 7.54
C ASN A 405 5.59 2.12 6.97
N THR A 406 5.24 2.64 5.79
CA THR A 406 4.02 2.28 5.06
C THR A 406 4.13 0.94 4.30
N GLY A 407 5.22 0.21 4.49
CA GLY A 407 5.46 -1.11 3.90
C GLY A 407 6.48 -1.10 2.76
N GLY A 408 6.44 -2.13 1.96
CA GLY A 408 7.35 -2.43 0.86
C GLY A 408 7.64 -3.93 0.79
N ASN A 409 8.86 -4.31 0.41
CA ASN A 409 9.28 -5.71 0.36
C ASN A 409 9.69 -6.21 1.75
N LEU A 410 9.00 -7.21 2.28
CA LEU A 410 9.31 -7.85 3.56
C LEU A 410 10.75 -8.38 3.63
N GLY A 411 11.24 -8.96 2.53
CA GLY A 411 12.56 -9.56 2.46
C GLY A 411 13.71 -8.57 2.66
N THR A 412 13.48 -7.26 2.42
CA THR A 412 14.54 -6.24 2.54
C THR A 412 15.18 -6.21 3.93
N ALA A 413 14.41 -6.40 5.00
CA ALA A 413 14.89 -6.28 6.38
C ALA A 413 14.68 -7.53 7.24
N GLU A 414 14.13 -8.61 6.68
CA GLU A 414 13.77 -9.82 7.44
C GLU A 414 15.01 -10.45 8.13
N GLY A 415 16.12 -10.52 7.43
CA GLY A 415 17.38 -11.05 7.95
C GLY A 415 17.96 -10.22 9.11
N PHE A 416 17.91 -8.91 8.98
CA PHE A 416 18.34 -7.98 10.03
C PHE A 416 17.46 -8.09 11.28
N PHE A 417 16.14 -7.99 11.13
CA PHE A 417 15.23 -8.04 12.29
C PHE A 417 15.28 -9.40 12.99
N ARG A 418 15.51 -10.49 12.27
CA ARG A 418 15.74 -11.79 12.90
C ARG A 418 17.01 -11.74 13.79
N ARG A 419 18.15 -11.27 13.27
CA ARG A 419 19.39 -11.13 14.05
C ARG A 419 19.23 -10.17 15.24
N LEU A 420 18.50 -9.08 15.05
CA LEU A 420 18.22 -8.12 16.12
C LEU A 420 17.40 -8.75 17.25
N THR A 421 16.41 -9.58 16.94
CA THR A 421 15.58 -10.28 17.93
C THR A 421 16.32 -11.42 18.62
N GLU A 422 17.33 -12.00 17.99
CA GLU A 422 18.20 -13.03 18.56
C GLU A 422 19.36 -12.43 19.38
N HIS A 423 19.54 -11.09 19.38
CA HIS A 423 20.65 -10.44 20.09
C HIS A 423 20.50 -10.61 21.60
N PRO A 424 21.48 -11.26 22.29
CA PRO A 424 21.32 -11.70 23.68
C PRO A 424 21.07 -10.54 24.65
N ASP A 425 21.67 -9.38 24.40
CA ASP A 425 21.53 -8.21 25.27
C ASP A 425 20.20 -7.46 25.09
N LEU A 426 19.49 -7.66 23.98
CA LEU A 426 18.22 -6.97 23.67
C LEU A 426 17.00 -7.83 23.96
N ALA A 427 17.10 -9.16 23.85
CA ALA A 427 16.01 -10.10 24.05
C ALA A 427 15.47 -10.10 25.50
N GLU A 428 16.31 -9.73 26.48
CA GLU A 428 15.94 -9.67 27.88
C GLU A 428 15.90 -8.23 28.40
N GLY A 429 14.91 -7.92 29.23
CA GLY A 429 14.92 -6.73 30.09
C GLY A 429 14.41 -5.42 29.49
N GLY A 430 13.64 -5.42 28.40
CA GLY A 430 12.99 -4.20 27.90
C GLY A 430 13.98 -3.19 27.32
N ARG A 431 15.01 -3.65 26.64
CA ARG A 431 16.06 -2.83 26.01
C ARG A 431 15.83 -2.53 24.54
N LEU A 432 14.82 -3.18 23.96
CA LEU A 432 14.39 -2.96 22.59
C LEU A 432 13.05 -2.24 22.58
N MET A 433 13.06 -1.01 22.08
CA MET A 433 11.87 -0.19 21.90
C MET A 433 11.47 -0.15 20.44
N VAL A 434 10.19 -0.12 20.16
CA VAL A 434 9.64 0.00 18.79
C VAL A 434 8.63 1.15 18.77
N LEU A 435 8.89 2.15 17.94
CA LEU A 435 7.98 3.27 17.77
C LEU A 435 7.04 2.99 16.61
N THR A 436 5.73 3.06 16.86
CA THR A 436 4.68 2.85 15.84
C THR A 436 3.69 4.00 15.84
N ASP A 437 3.10 4.33 14.67
CA ASP A 437 2.06 5.35 14.56
C ASP A 437 1.10 4.99 13.40
N GLN A 438 0.17 5.88 13.12
CA GLN A 438 -0.91 5.72 12.13
C GLN A 438 -0.44 5.38 10.71
N ALA A 439 0.81 5.65 10.36
CA ALA A 439 1.38 5.30 9.05
C ALA A 439 2.17 3.98 9.06
N THR A 440 2.34 3.32 10.22
CA THR A 440 2.95 1.98 10.28
C THR A 440 2.01 0.95 9.66
N PHE A 441 2.39 0.36 8.51
CA PHE A 441 1.49 -0.48 7.73
C PHE A 441 2.25 -1.55 6.93
N SER A 442 1.60 -2.65 6.54
CA SER A 442 2.16 -3.70 5.66
C SER A 442 3.47 -4.28 6.23
N ALA A 443 4.60 -4.19 5.53
CA ALA A 443 5.89 -4.66 6.05
C ALA A 443 6.30 -3.98 7.37
N GLY A 444 5.95 -2.71 7.57
CA GLY A 444 6.17 -2.02 8.85
C GLY A 444 5.39 -2.68 10.00
N LEU A 445 4.14 -3.08 9.76
CA LEU A 445 3.33 -3.83 10.72
C LEU A 445 3.92 -5.23 10.98
N PHE A 446 4.36 -5.94 9.94
CA PHE A 446 5.02 -7.25 10.09
C PHE A 446 6.25 -7.14 11.00
N HIS A 447 7.13 -6.17 10.76
CA HIS A 447 8.33 -6.00 11.58
C HIS A 447 8.00 -5.57 13.02
N ALA A 448 6.95 -4.74 13.21
CA ALA A 448 6.46 -4.44 14.56
C ALA A 448 5.97 -5.71 15.28
N ALA A 449 5.24 -6.58 14.57
CA ALA A 449 4.78 -7.85 15.11
C ALA A 449 5.95 -8.81 15.41
N GLN A 450 6.94 -8.88 14.53
CA GLN A 450 8.16 -9.69 14.71
C GLN A 450 8.93 -9.25 15.97
N LEU A 451 9.14 -7.95 16.14
CA LEU A 451 9.82 -7.38 17.31
C LEU A 451 8.98 -7.57 18.58
N ARG A 452 7.65 -7.43 18.50
CA ARG A 452 6.72 -7.71 19.61
C ARG A 452 6.80 -9.17 20.06
N ALA A 453 6.84 -10.12 19.12
CA ALA A 453 6.98 -11.55 19.40
C ALA A 453 8.29 -11.86 20.17
N ALA A 454 9.33 -11.08 19.95
CA ALA A 454 10.62 -11.17 20.64
C ALA A 454 10.67 -10.38 21.98
N GLY A 455 9.54 -9.82 22.43
CA GLY A 455 9.47 -9.12 23.72
C GLY A 455 9.83 -7.63 23.69
N ALA A 456 9.92 -7.01 22.50
CA ALA A 456 10.13 -5.57 22.40
C ALA A 456 8.95 -4.77 23.00
N THR A 457 9.26 -3.63 23.61
CA THR A 457 8.26 -2.69 24.11
C THR A 457 7.79 -1.77 22.98
N LEU A 458 6.49 -1.79 22.69
CA LEU A 458 5.88 -0.90 21.70
C LEU A 458 5.49 0.45 22.33
N VAL A 459 5.80 1.54 21.61
CA VAL A 459 5.51 2.92 22.03
C VAL A 459 4.80 3.66 20.89
N GLY A 460 3.72 4.36 21.20
CA GLY A 460 3.01 5.21 20.24
C GLY A 460 1.56 4.83 20.02
N ARG A 461 1.18 4.58 18.75
CA ARG A 461 -0.17 4.13 18.35
C ARG A 461 -0.13 2.74 17.73
N GLU A 462 -1.27 2.07 17.77
CA GLU A 462 -1.48 0.83 17.04
C GLU A 462 -1.21 1.03 15.53
N PRO A 463 -0.48 0.11 14.86
CA PRO A 463 -0.27 0.14 13.42
C PRO A 463 -1.57 0.13 12.59
N GLY A 464 -1.47 0.50 11.32
CA GLY A 464 -2.58 0.81 10.44
C GLY A 464 -3.42 -0.37 9.91
N ASP A 465 -3.19 -1.62 10.34
CA ASP A 465 -4.01 -2.78 9.93
C ASP A 465 -4.24 -3.75 11.09
N ARG A 466 -4.97 -4.83 10.83
CA ARG A 466 -5.22 -5.93 11.77
C ARG A 466 -4.06 -6.93 11.77
N LEU A 467 -4.03 -7.83 12.76
CA LEU A 467 -3.04 -8.92 12.82
C LEU A 467 -3.21 -9.93 11.69
N ASP A 468 -4.44 -10.16 11.25
CA ASP A 468 -4.74 -11.05 10.14
C ASP A 468 -5.29 -10.22 8.98
N TYR A 469 -4.55 -10.22 7.88
CA TYR A 469 -4.89 -9.44 6.70
C TYR A 469 -4.43 -10.15 5.42
N TRP A 470 -4.93 -9.67 4.30
CA TRP A 470 -4.51 -10.10 2.98
C TRP A 470 -3.63 -9.02 2.35
N ALA A 471 -2.54 -9.45 1.75
CA ALA A 471 -1.65 -8.61 0.97
C ALA A 471 -1.21 -9.34 -0.29
N GLU A 472 0.01 -9.07 -0.77
CA GLU A 472 0.52 -9.63 -2.02
C GLU A 472 -0.43 -9.35 -3.21
N GLY A 473 -0.47 -10.22 -4.20
CA GLY A 473 -1.32 -10.05 -5.37
C GLY A 473 -0.72 -9.12 -6.41
N GLY A 474 -1.51 -8.16 -6.90
CA GLY A 474 -1.05 -7.33 -7.99
C GLY A 474 -1.92 -6.10 -8.26
N ASN A 475 -1.55 -5.37 -9.30
CA ASN A 475 -2.24 -4.16 -9.71
C ASN A 475 -2.95 -4.37 -11.05
N ILE A 476 -4.21 -3.98 -11.10
CA ILE A 476 -5.00 -3.91 -12.33
C ILE A 476 -5.15 -2.46 -12.70
N VAL A 477 -4.63 -2.07 -13.85
CA VAL A 477 -4.83 -0.73 -14.42
C VAL A 477 -6.03 -0.79 -15.35
N LEU A 478 -7.05 0.01 -15.07
CA LEU A 478 -8.24 0.11 -15.91
C LEU A 478 -7.88 0.68 -17.28
N PRO A 479 -8.43 0.14 -18.38
CA PRO A 479 -7.93 0.42 -19.72
C PRO A 479 -8.05 1.89 -20.14
N HIS A 480 -9.13 2.58 -19.78
CA HIS A 480 -9.42 3.93 -20.23
C HIS A 480 -9.16 5.00 -19.16
N SER A 481 -9.73 4.86 -17.98
CA SER A 481 -9.52 5.83 -16.88
C SER A 481 -8.13 5.78 -16.29
N ARG A 482 -7.39 4.69 -16.51
CA ARG A 482 -6.05 4.45 -15.95
C ARG A 482 -5.99 4.40 -14.43
N PHE A 483 -7.13 4.27 -13.76
CA PHE A 483 -7.12 4.00 -12.33
C PHE A 483 -6.55 2.62 -12.03
N THR A 484 -5.83 2.53 -10.93
CA THR A 484 -5.17 1.30 -10.51
C THR A 484 -5.90 0.71 -9.31
N LEU A 485 -6.36 -0.53 -9.43
CA LEU A 485 -6.89 -1.34 -8.35
C LEU A 485 -5.84 -2.34 -7.90
N HIS A 486 -5.63 -2.46 -6.60
CA HIS A 486 -4.81 -3.51 -6.02
C HIS A 486 -5.70 -4.62 -5.48
N PHE A 487 -5.49 -5.85 -5.98
CA PHE A 487 -6.11 -7.06 -5.45
C PHE A 487 -5.13 -7.81 -4.54
N SER A 488 -5.64 -8.47 -3.52
CA SER A 488 -4.86 -9.18 -2.52
C SER A 488 -5.12 -10.69 -2.60
N ASN A 489 -4.06 -11.50 -2.61
CA ASN A 489 -4.18 -12.97 -2.69
C ASN A 489 -3.24 -13.75 -1.75
N GLY A 490 -2.42 -13.08 -0.95
CA GLY A 490 -1.57 -13.67 0.08
C GLY A 490 -2.12 -13.38 1.48
N HIS A 491 -2.38 -14.42 2.26
CA HIS A 491 -2.89 -14.30 3.62
C HIS A 491 -1.74 -14.23 4.62
N HIS A 492 -1.75 -13.18 5.45
CA HIS A 492 -0.84 -12.99 6.59
C HIS A 492 -1.62 -13.25 7.88
N SER A 493 -1.09 -14.07 8.77
CA SER A 493 -1.72 -14.38 10.06
C SER A 493 -0.73 -14.21 11.20
N TYR A 494 -0.97 -13.19 12.02
CA TYR A 494 -0.13 -12.85 13.18
C TYR A 494 -0.88 -13.01 14.51
N SER A 495 -2.18 -13.34 14.49
CA SER A 495 -2.95 -13.67 15.69
C SER A 495 -2.76 -15.12 16.16
N GLY A 496 -2.13 -15.97 15.33
CA GLY A 496 -2.09 -17.42 15.53
C GLY A 496 -3.39 -18.15 15.14
N ASN A 497 -4.38 -17.42 14.61
CA ASN A 497 -5.68 -17.97 14.16
C ASN A 497 -5.90 -17.66 12.67
N PRO A 498 -5.22 -18.36 11.75
CA PRO A 498 -5.34 -18.10 10.33
C PRO A 498 -6.79 -18.27 9.86
N ASP A 499 -7.17 -17.51 8.84
CA ASP A 499 -8.48 -17.65 8.21
C ASP A 499 -8.71 -19.11 7.77
N PRO A 500 -9.75 -19.80 8.27
CA PRO A 500 -9.98 -21.23 7.99
C PRO A 500 -10.29 -21.52 6.51
N ARG A 501 -10.57 -20.48 5.71
CA ARG A 501 -10.72 -20.61 4.24
C ARG A 501 -9.40 -20.86 3.53
N MET A 502 -8.27 -20.66 4.24
CA MET A 502 -6.95 -20.70 3.65
C MET A 502 -6.22 -22.00 3.97
N GLU A 503 -5.89 -22.71 2.92
CA GLU A 503 -4.96 -23.84 3.00
C GLU A 503 -3.51 -23.37 3.14
N LYS A 504 -3.21 -22.15 2.68
CA LYS A 504 -1.86 -21.57 2.65
C LYS A 504 -1.83 -20.23 3.36
N VAL A 505 -0.86 -20.06 4.24
CA VAL A 505 -0.55 -18.79 4.90
C VAL A 505 0.80 -18.31 4.37
N PHE A 506 0.83 -17.10 3.81
CA PHE A 506 2.04 -16.53 3.22
C PHE A 506 3.09 -16.24 4.30
N ARG A 507 2.66 -15.63 5.41
CA ARG A 507 3.48 -15.36 6.60
C ARG A 507 2.65 -15.61 7.85
N SER A 508 3.26 -16.27 8.82
CA SER A 508 2.66 -16.50 10.14
C SER A 508 3.62 -16.20 11.25
N LEU A 509 3.11 -15.62 12.31
CA LEU A 509 3.73 -15.52 13.64
C LEU A 509 2.59 -15.37 14.66
N THR A 510 2.90 -15.36 15.94
CA THR A 510 1.86 -15.25 16.97
C THR A 510 2.20 -14.13 17.94
N VAL A 511 1.35 -13.11 17.95
CA VAL A 511 1.36 -12.04 18.96
C VAL A 511 -0.05 -11.83 19.50
N PRO A 512 -0.20 -11.41 20.77
CA PRO A 512 -1.51 -11.18 21.35
C PRO A 512 -2.22 -9.97 20.70
N ASP A 513 -1.46 -8.92 20.45
CA ASP A 513 -1.92 -7.66 19.85
C ASP A 513 -0.71 -6.80 19.43
N LEU A 514 -0.98 -5.66 18.80
CA LEU A 514 -0.03 -4.58 18.53
C LEU A 514 -0.43 -3.27 19.20
N VAL A 515 -1.21 -3.35 20.27
CA VAL A 515 -1.50 -2.20 21.11
C VAL A 515 -0.21 -1.79 21.84
N PRO A 516 0.25 -0.54 21.70
CA PRO A 516 1.48 -0.13 22.36
C PRO A 516 1.41 -0.24 23.88
N ASP A 517 2.49 -0.73 24.49
CA ASP A 517 2.65 -0.80 25.95
C ASP A 517 2.66 0.61 26.57
N ILE A 518 3.22 1.57 25.81
CA ILE A 518 3.25 2.98 26.16
C ILE A 518 2.50 3.75 25.09
N GLN A 519 1.23 4.05 25.38
CA GLN A 519 0.40 4.78 24.43
C GLN A 519 0.76 6.26 24.43
N VAL A 520 1.20 6.76 23.28
CA VAL A 520 1.56 8.17 23.07
C VAL A 520 0.87 8.66 21.79
N ARG A 521 0.17 9.78 21.93
CA ARG A 521 -0.53 10.41 20.82
C ARG A 521 -0.14 11.89 20.77
N PRO A 522 0.80 12.29 19.88
CA PRO A 522 1.24 13.67 19.81
C PRO A 522 0.09 14.66 19.58
N THR A 523 0.14 15.79 20.28
CA THR A 523 -0.71 16.95 20.01
C THR A 523 -0.11 17.79 18.92
N SER A 524 -0.93 18.65 18.29
CA SER A 524 -0.44 19.64 17.33
C SER A 524 0.58 20.59 17.95
N ALA A 525 0.36 21.03 19.20
CA ALA A 525 1.28 21.90 19.92
C ALA A 525 2.67 21.28 20.09
N GLN A 526 2.75 20.00 20.45
CA GLN A 526 4.01 19.27 20.57
C GLN A 526 4.75 19.19 19.22
N TYR A 527 4.03 18.88 18.16
CA TYR A 527 4.62 18.84 16.82
C TYR A 527 5.15 20.22 16.40
N PHE A 528 4.36 21.30 16.53
CA PHE A 528 4.76 22.62 16.11
C PHE A 528 5.83 23.26 17.03
N SER A 529 6.06 22.71 18.23
CA SER A 529 7.22 23.07 19.08
C SER A 529 8.49 22.26 18.78
N GLY A 530 8.41 21.25 17.89
CA GLY A 530 9.55 20.39 17.54
C GLY A 530 9.83 19.28 18.55
N GLU A 531 8.85 18.94 19.40
CA GLU A 531 8.97 17.84 20.35
C GLU A 531 8.76 16.48 19.66
N ASP A 532 9.37 15.42 20.23
CA ASP A 532 9.13 14.02 19.85
C ASP A 532 8.66 13.20 21.06
N PRO A 533 7.38 13.29 21.42
CA PRO A 533 6.88 12.62 22.63
C PRO A 533 6.96 11.08 22.56
N LEU A 534 7.05 10.46 21.38
CA LEU A 534 7.24 9.01 21.27
C LEU A 534 8.67 8.64 21.67
N LEU A 535 9.65 9.34 21.12
CA LEU A 535 11.06 9.13 21.46
C LEU A 535 11.31 9.43 22.94
N ASP A 536 10.77 10.54 23.45
CA ASP A 536 10.90 10.93 24.86
C ASP A 536 10.34 9.87 25.81
N ALA A 537 9.17 9.28 25.48
CA ALA A 537 8.57 8.21 26.26
C ALA A 537 9.44 6.93 26.23
N ALA A 538 9.97 6.57 25.07
CA ALA A 538 10.88 5.43 24.91
C ALA A 538 12.15 5.62 25.75
N LEU A 539 12.81 6.77 25.65
CA LEU A 539 14.00 7.12 26.44
C LEU A 539 13.71 7.16 27.94
N GLY A 540 12.57 7.72 28.34
CA GLY A 540 12.13 7.71 29.73
C GLY A 540 11.99 6.29 30.29
N ARG A 541 11.47 5.36 29.50
CA ARG A 541 11.36 3.94 29.85
C ARG A 541 12.73 3.28 29.97
N LEU A 542 13.63 3.53 29.01
CA LEU A 542 15.00 2.98 29.01
C LEU A 542 15.81 3.45 30.24
N ARG A 543 15.74 4.73 30.59
CA ARG A 543 16.40 5.29 31.80
C ARG A 543 15.91 4.66 33.10
N SER A 544 14.68 4.17 33.13
CA SER A 544 14.11 3.48 34.31
C SER A 544 14.42 1.98 34.35
N SER A 545 15.00 1.42 33.28
CA SER A 545 15.39 0.00 33.22
C SER A 545 16.70 -0.25 33.98
N PRO A 546 16.86 -1.42 34.63
CA PRO A 546 18.10 -1.74 35.32
C PRO A 546 19.24 -1.84 34.29
N PRO A 547 20.46 -1.39 34.64
CA PRO A 547 21.63 -1.47 33.78
C PRO A 547 21.95 -2.93 33.44
N ASN A 548 22.54 -3.15 32.24
CA ASN A 548 22.91 -4.49 31.76
C ASN A 548 23.93 -5.17 32.69
N PRO A 549 23.57 -6.26 33.38
CA PRO A 549 24.48 -6.95 34.29
C PRO A 549 25.67 -7.60 33.58
N THR A 550 25.51 -8.01 32.31
CA THR A 550 26.53 -8.75 31.56
C THR A 550 27.69 -7.87 31.09
N ARG A 551 27.43 -6.57 30.83
CA ARG A 551 28.47 -5.61 30.35
C ARG A 551 29.29 -4.93 31.44
N ARG A 552 28.97 -5.11 32.71
CA ARG A 552 29.75 -4.52 33.84
C ARG A 552 31.02 -5.30 34.22
N GLN A 553 31.32 -6.42 33.56
CA GLN A 553 32.43 -7.31 33.92
C GLN A 553 33.65 -7.26 32.98
N SER A 554 33.75 -6.29 32.08
CA SER A 554 34.98 -6.05 31.34
C SER A 554 35.78 -4.97 32.05
N PRO A 555 36.97 -5.27 32.61
CA PRO A 555 37.78 -4.32 33.34
C PRO A 555 38.39 -3.25 32.42
#